data_207509bdcf621d7a6ffb6c9699b5b63c
#
_entry.id   207509bdcf621d7a6ffb6c9699b5b63c
#
_cell.length_a   1.000
_cell.length_b   1.000
_cell.length_c   1.000
_cell.angle_alpha   90.00
_cell.angle_beta   90.00
_cell.angle_gamma   90.00
#
_symmetry.space_group_name_H-M   'P 1'
#
loop_
_entity.id
_entity.type
_entity.pdbx_description
1 polymer ?
#
loop_
_entity_poly.entity_id
_entity_poly.type
_entity_poly.pdbx_seq_one_letter_code
_entity_poly.pdbx_strand_id
1 'polypeptide(L)'
;MLLACALALSACAGANRNREVRDPRPENYKADILAMLHVYLRDPTQIRDAAASEPTPVLVGTTNRYVVCLRFNAKKSSGEYGGLKQYLAIFVAGRLDQMVEAKPEQCAAADYQPFPEAEKLTR
;
A
#
# COMPACT_ATOMS: atom_id res chain seq x y z
N MET A 1 53.38 16.50 33.61
CA MET A 1 52.21 17.05 32.87
C MET A 1 51.87 16.13 31.75
N LEU A 2 50.89 15.27 31.94
CA LEU A 2 50.40 14.35 30.94
C LEU A 2 49.08 14.88 30.38
N LEU A 3 49.12 15.28 29.11
CA LEU A 3 47.93 15.71 28.39
C LEU A 3 47.22 14.44 27.84
N ALA A 4 46.12 14.08 28.45
CA ALA A 4 45.25 13.04 27.95
C ALA A 4 44.36 13.61 26.83
N CYS A 5 44.67 13.29 25.58
CA CYS A 5 43.76 13.51 24.45
C CYS A 5 42.66 12.46 24.50
N ALA A 6 41.51 12.88 24.97
CA ALA A 6 40.28 12.07 24.81
C ALA A 6 39.82 12.17 23.36
N LEU A 7 40.08 11.13 22.58
CA LEU A 7 39.44 10.95 21.25
C LEU A 7 37.99 10.58 21.49
N ALA A 8 37.11 11.54 21.30
CA ALA A 8 35.68 11.26 21.19
C ALA A 8 35.41 10.56 19.87
N LEU A 9 35.26 9.24 19.94
CA LEU A 9 34.70 8.45 18.82
C LEU A 9 33.24 8.83 18.69
N SER A 10 32.96 9.72 17.75
CA SER A 10 31.60 9.93 17.26
C SER A 10 31.20 8.65 16.53
N ALA A 11 30.52 7.76 17.22
CA ALA A 11 29.86 6.66 16.58
C ALA A 11 28.76 7.24 15.71
N CYS A 12 29.01 7.42 14.41
CA CYS A 12 27.94 7.58 13.45
C CYS A 12 27.18 6.26 13.42
N ALA A 13 26.11 6.17 14.22
CA ALA A 13 25.14 5.12 14.08
C ALA A 13 24.55 5.29 12.69
N GLY A 14 25.04 4.52 11.73
CA GLY A 14 24.46 4.40 10.39
C GLY A 14 23.11 3.74 10.53
N ALA A 15 22.08 4.51 10.91
CA ALA A 15 20.73 4.05 10.89
C ALA A 15 20.42 3.47 9.51
N ASN A 16 19.68 2.39 9.45
CA ASN A 16 19.24 1.73 8.23
C ASN A 16 18.40 2.68 7.36
N ARG A 17 19.04 3.66 6.76
CA ARG A 17 18.40 4.67 5.90
C ARG A 17 17.64 4.06 4.72
N ASN A 18 17.96 2.80 4.36
CA ASN A 18 17.33 2.09 3.25
C ASN A 18 15.97 1.48 3.61
N ARG A 19 15.55 1.52 4.87
CA ARG A 19 14.27 0.95 5.34
C ARG A 19 13.26 1.99 5.76
N GLU A 20 13.66 3.26 5.84
CA GLU A 20 12.75 4.33 6.23
C GLU A 20 11.99 4.86 5.02
N VAL A 21 10.66 4.89 5.14
CA VAL A 21 9.82 5.62 4.20
C VAL A 21 9.83 7.07 4.61
N ARG A 22 10.31 7.94 3.72
CA ARG A 22 10.36 9.39 3.96
C ARG A 22 8.99 10.05 3.84
N ASP A 23 8.09 9.42 3.10
CA ASP A 23 6.73 9.90 2.94
C ASP A 23 5.93 9.70 4.23
N PRO A 24 4.96 10.56 4.52
CA PRO A 24 4.05 10.30 5.63
C PRO A 24 3.22 9.05 5.37
N ARG A 25 2.88 8.33 6.45
CA ARG A 25 1.95 7.22 6.37
C ARG A 25 0.59 7.74 5.89
N PRO A 26 -0.01 7.13 4.86
CA PRO A 26 -1.30 7.60 4.35
C PRO A 26 -2.41 7.36 5.38
N GLU A 27 -2.98 8.43 5.89
CA GLU A 27 -4.04 8.37 6.92
C GLU A 27 -5.40 8.05 6.32
N ASN A 28 -5.67 8.58 5.12
CA ASN A 28 -6.95 8.41 4.43
C ASN A 28 -6.86 7.37 3.30
N TYR A 29 -6.08 6.33 3.50
CA TYR A 29 -5.81 5.35 2.44
C TYR A 29 -7.08 4.66 1.93
N LYS A 30 -8.04 4.38 2.79
CA LYS A 30 -9.30 3.75 2.39
C LYS A 30 -10.11 4.66 1.48
N ALA A 31 -10.22 5.94 1.82
CA ALA A 31 -10.92 6.91 0.99
C ALA A 31 -10.27 7.07 -0.37
N ASP A 32 -8.95 7.13 -0.42
CA ASP A 32 -8.20 7.21 -1.67
C ASP A 32 -8.41 5.96 -2.53
N ILE A 33 -8.40 4.78 -1.92
CA ILE A 33 -8.67 3.51 -2.62
C ILE A 33 -10.09 3.49 -3.18
N LEU A 34 -11.09 3.90 -2.39
CA LEU A 34 -12.48 3.95 -2.87
C LEU A 34 -12.63 4.86 -4.08
N ALA A 35 -11.99 6.03 -4.06
CA ALA A 35 -12.00 6.96 -5.18
C ALA A 35 -11.32 6.34 -6.42
N MET A 36 -10.22 5.62 -6.23
CA MET A 36 -9.51 4.95 -7.31
C MET A 36 -10.35 3.82 -7.92
N LEU A 37 -10.99 3.00 -7.09
CA LEU A 37 -11.86 1.93 -7.56
C LEU A 37 -13.00 2.45 -8.41
N HIS A 38 -13.53 3.61 -8.06
CA HIS A 38 -14.62 4.24 -8.79
C HIS A 38 -14.25 4.59 -10.24
N VAL A 39 -12.99 4.94 -10.49
CA VAL A 39 -12.51 5.29 -11.84
C VAL A 39 -11.78 4.16 -12.53
N TYR A 40 -11.17 3.25 -11.76
CA TYR A 40 -10.38 2.14 -12.29
C TYR A 40 -11.27 1.01 -12.82
N LEU A 41 -12.35 0.69 -12.11
CA LEU A 41 -13.24 -0.40 -12.47
C LEU A 41 -14.29 0.06 -13.49
N ARG A 42 -14.57 -0.82 -14.45
CA ARG A 42 -15.66 -0.61 -15.41
C ARG A 42 -17.02 -0.54 -14.71
N ASP A 43 -17.21 -1.42 -13.74
CA ASP A 43 -18.38 -1.46 -12.89
C ASP A 43 -17.92 -1.52 -11.44
N PRO A 44 -17.92 -0.39 -10.70
CA PRO A 44 -17.49 -0.37 -9.29
C PRO A 44 -18.56 -0.88 -8.34
N THR A 45 -19.74 -1.26 -8.85
CA THR A 45 -20.84 -1.72 -8.01
C THR A 45 -20.79 -3.21 -7.73
N GLN A 46 -21.40 -3.64 -6.63
CA GLN A 46 -21.54 -5.04 -6.24
C GLN A 46 -20.20 -5.80 -6.16
N ILE A 47 -19.16 -5.12 -5.73
CA ILE A 47 -17.87 -5.75 -5.44
C ILE A 47 -18.06 -6.77 -4.33
N ARG A 48 -17.42 -7.94 -4.48
CA ARG A 48 -17.47 -9.05 -3.51
C ARG A 48 -16.11 -9.29 -2.87
N ASP A 49 -16.15 -9.78 -1.65
CA ASP A 49 -14.97 -10.27 -0.92
C ASP A 49 -13.85 -9.25 -0.83
N ALA A 50 -14.21 -7.99 -0.64
CA ALA A 50 -13.23 -6.92 -0.53
C ALA A 50 -12.50 -6.96 0.80
N ALA A 51 -11.18 -6.90 0.72
CA ALA A 51 -10.30 -6.85 1.89
C ALA A 51 -9.07 -6.01 1.57
N ALA A 52 -8.52 -5.38 2.59
CA ALA A 52 -7.34 -4.54 2.46
C ALA A 52 -6.41 -4.76 3.65
N SER A 53 -5.11 -4.70 3.40
CA SER A 53 -4.10 -4.63 4.46
C SER A 53 -3.96 -3.19 4.95
N GLU A 54 -3.25 -3.03 6.07
CA GLU A 54 -2.81 -1.70 6.47
C GLU A 54 -1.64 -1.23 5.58
N PRO A 55 -1.42 0.09 5.48
CA PRO A 55 -0.25 0.61 4.77
C PRO A 55 1.04 0.06 5.36
N THR A 56 1.88 -0.50 4.52
CA THR A 56 3.14 -1.14 4.89
C THR A 56 4.26 -0.62 4.01
N PRO A 57 5.44 -0.29 4.59
CA PRO A 57 6.60 0.12 3.81
C PRO A 57 7.12 -1.02 2.94
N VAL A 58 7.28 -0.78 1.66
CA VAL A 58 7.81 -1.76 0.69
C VAL A 58 8.74 -1.04 -0.29
N LEU A 59 9.77 -1.74 -0.73
CA LEU A 59 10.66 -1.24 -1.78
C LEU A 59 9.93 -1.31 -3.13
N VAL A 60 9.71 -0.16 -3.73
CA VAL A 60 9.12 -0.03 -5.07
C VAL A 60 10.19 0.59 -5.98
N GLY A 61 10.74 -0.22 -6.87
CA GLY A 61 11.93 0.18 -7.62
C GLY A 61 13.12 0.37 -6.68
N THR A 62 13.62 1.59 -6.56
CA THR A 62 14.74 1.95 -5.67
C THR A 62 14.31 2.76 -4.45
N THR A 63 13.02 2.99 -4.27
CA THR A 63 12.47 3.86 -3.23
C THR A 63 11.48 3.09 -2.36
N ASN A 64 11.55 3.29 -1.05
CA ASN A 64 10.54 2.79 -0.13
C ASN A 64 9.28 3.63 -0.24
N ARG A 65 8.14 2.94 -0.40
CA ARG A 65 6.82 3.54 -0.46
C ARG A 65 5.88 2.81 0.49
N TYR A 66 4.83 3.48 0.93
CA TYR A 66 3.71 2.79 1.57
C TYR A 66 2.86 2.12 0.51
N VAL A 67 2.55 0.85 0.73
CA VAL A 67 1.63 0.10 -0.13
C VAL A 67 0.53 -0.52 0.70
N VAL A 68 -0.63 -0.69 0.09
CA VAL A 68 -1.74 -1.47 0.64
C VAL A 68 -2.00 -2.62 -0.31
N CYS A 69 -2.02 -3.84 0.22
CA CYS A 69 -2.52 -4.98 -0.51
C CYS A 69 -4.04 -4.93 -0.49
N LEU A 70 -4.64 -4.97 -1.65
CA LEU A 70 -6.09 -4.92 -1.84
C LEU A 70 -6.54 -6.17 -2.57
N ARG A 71 -7.61 -6.77 -2.13
CA ARG A 71 -8.17 -7.97 -2.73
C ARG A 71 -9.67 -7.82 -2.89
N PHE A 72 -10.18 -8.13 -4.05
CA PHE A 72 -11.61 -8.10 -4.31
C PHE A 72 -11.98 -8.88 -5.56
N ASN A 73 -13.27 -9.14 -5.69
CA ASN A 73 -13.88 -9.74 -6.88
C ASN A 73 -14.87 -8.75 -7.49
N ALA A 74 -14.52 -8.21 -8.65
CA ALA A 74 -15.32 -7.22 -9.35
C ALA A 74 -15.89 -7.77 -10.66
N LYS A 75 -16.94 -7.14 -11.13
CA LYS A 75 -17.55 -7.46 -12.42
C LYS A 75 -16.68 -6.97 -13.57
N LYS A 76 -16.59 -7.80 -14.61
CA LYS A 76 -16.07 -7.41 -15.92
C LYS A 76 -17.11 -6.59 -16.68
N SER A 77 -16.72 -6.03 -17.84
CA SER A 77 -17.63 -5.32 -18.74
C SER A 77 -18.81 -6.19 -19.21
N SER A 78 -18.66 -7.51 -19.21
CA SER A 78 -19.73 -8.47 -19.54
C SER A 78 -20.81 -8.59 -18.46
N GLY A 79 -20.58 -8.04 -17.26
CA GLY A 79 -21.44 -8.20 -16.09
C GLY A 79 -21.11 -9.44 -15.25
N GLU A 80 -20.20 -10.29 -15.72
CA GLU A 80 -19.75 -11.46 -14.98
C GLU A 80 -18.61 -11.11 -14.03
N TYR A 81 -18.54 -11.81 -12.89
CA TYR A 81 -17.44 -11.64 -11.96
C TYR A 81 -16.13 -12.19 -12.53
N GLY A 82 -15.05 -11.42 -12.37
CA GLY A 82 -13.74 -11.79 -12.88
C GLY A 82 -12.94 -12.74 -12.00
N GLY A 83 -13.42 -13.01 -10.79
CA GLY A 83 -12.71 -13.79 -9.78
C GLY A 83 -11.96 -12.90 -8.79
N LEU A 84 -11.51 -13.52 -7.70
CA LEU A 84 -10.77 -12.84 -6.66
C LEU A 84 -9.36 -12.49 -7.16
N LYS A 85 -9.01 -11.21 -7.12
CA LYS A 85 -7.69 -10.71 -7.56
C LYS A 85 -7.07 -9.83 -6.50
N GLN A 86 -5.75 -9.79 -6.52
CA GLN A 86 -4.95 -8.95 -5.61
C GLN A 86 -4.32 -7.78 -6.36
N TYR A 87 -4.29 -6.63 -5.71
CA TYR A 87 -3.73 -5.40 -6.23
C TYR A 87 -2.82 -4.74 -5.21
N LEU A 88 -1.85 -3.97 -5.70
CA LEU A 88 -1.06 -3.06 -4.89
C LEU A 88 -1.55 -1.64 -5.11
N ALA A 89 -1.97 -1.00 -4.04
CA ALA A 89 -2.19 0.44 -4.01
C ALA A 89 -0.90 1.10 -3.51
N ILE A 90 -0.27 1.90 -4.34
CA ILE A 90 1.03 2.52 -4.06
C ILE A 90 0.83 3.99 -3.74
N PHE A 91 1.34 4.41 -2.59
CA PHE A 91 1.17 5.77 -2.07
C PHE A 91 2.45 6.57 -2.20
N VAL A 92 2.32 7.83 -2.59
CA VAL A 92 3.40 8.79 -2.67
C VAL A 92 2.98 10.05 -1.92
N ALA A 93 3.83 10.54 -1.03
CA ALA A 93 3.55 11.72 -0.21
C ALA A 93 2.20 11.63 0.55
N GLY A 94 1.85 10.45 1.02
CA GLY A 94 0.64 10.21 1.79
C GLY A 94 -0.64 10.05 0.96
N ARG A 95 -0.56 10.08 -0.36
CA ARG A 95 -1.71 9.96 -1.26
C ARG A 95 -1.53 8.82 -2.24
N LEU A 96 -2.64 8.21 -2.64
CA LEU A 96 -2.62 7.14 -3.62
C LEU A 96 -2.15 7.67 -4.99
N ASP A 97 -1.08 7.05 -5.50
CA ASP A 97 -0.48 7.41 -6.78
C ASP A 97 -0.93 6.47 -7.90
N GLN A 98 -0.87 5.16 -7.65
CA GLN A 98 -1.25 4.18 -8.65
C GLN A 98 -1.74 2.89 -7.99
N MET A 99 -2.52 2.14 -8.75
CA MET A 99 -2.97 0.81 -8.39
C MET A 99 -2.61 -0.15 -9.51
N VAL A 100 -1.91 -1.22 -9.18
CA VAL A 100 -1.45 -2.23 -10.13
C VAL A 100 -1.83 -3.62 -9.64
N GLU A 101 -1.96 -4.56 -10.56
CA GLU A 101 -2.18 -5.95 -10.19
C GLU A 101 -0.94 -6.49 -9.45
N ALA A 102 -1.15 -7.11 -8.30
CA ALA A 102 -0.07 -7.64 -7.48
C ALA A 102 0.39 -9.01 -7.99
N LYS A 103 1.69 -9.24 -7.92
CA LYS A 103 2.23 -10.60 -8.04
C LYS A 103 1.94 -11.35 -6.74
N PRO A 104 1.74 -12.69 -6.77
CA PRO A 104 1.40 -13.46 -5.57
C PRO A 104 2.34 -13.23 -4.40
N GLU A 105 3.64 -13.13 -4.65
CA GLU A 105 4.66 -12.92 -3.61
C GLU A 105 4.58 -11.55 -2.95
N GLN A 106 4.06 -10.54 -3.63
CA GLN A 106 4.00 -9.17 -3.10
C GLN A 106 2.99 -9.03 -1.95
N CYS A 107 1.94 -9.84 -1.96
CA CYS A 107 0.89 -9.79 -0.94
C CYS A 107 0.79 -11.10 -0.12
N ALA A 108 1.78 -11.99 -0.22
CA ALA A 108 1.74 -13.28 0.44
C ALA A 108 1.67 -13.17 1.97
N ALA A 109 2.31 -12.14 2.55
CA ALA A 109 2.34 -11.88 3.98
C ALA A 109 1.31 -10.83 4.43
N ALA A 110 0.41 -10.40 3.55
CA ALA A 110 -0.56 -9.36 3.86
C ALA A 110 -1.57 -9.86 4.89
N ASP A 111 -1.79 -9.05 5.92
CA ASP A 111 -2.86 -9.27 6.89
C ASP A 111 -4.11 -8.55 6.39
N TYR A 112 -4.93 -9.28 5.66
CA TYR A 112 -6.15 -8.73 5.08
C TYR A 112 -7.25 -8.57 6.12
N GLN A 113 -7.85 -7.39 6.16
CA GLN A 113 -9.03 -7.10 6.95
C GLN A 113 -10.20 -6.82 6.01
N PRO A 114 -11.45 -7.16 6.40
CA PRO A 114 -12.61 -6.85 5.57
C PRO A 114 -12.68 -5.36 5.22
N PHE A 115 -13.09 -5.08 3.98
CA PHE A 115 -13.24 -3.71 3.48
C PHE A 115 -14.66 -3.51 2.95
N PRO A 116 -15.67 -3.46 3.85
CA PRO A 116 -17.07 -3.43 3.44
C PRO A 116 -17.46 -2.17 2.67
N GLU A 117 -16.77 -1.04 2.88
CA GLU A 117 -17.06 0.19 2.16
C GLU A 117 -16.87 0.03 0.64
N ALA A 118 -15.89 -0.79 0.22
CA ALA A 118 -15.68 -1.09 -1.19
C ALA A 118 -16.86 -1.88 -1.79
N GLU A 119 -17.47 -2.75 -1.01
CA GLU A 119 -18.60 -3.56 -1.45
C GLU A 119 -19.90 -2.75 -1.60
N LYS A 120 -19.92 -1.53 -1.04
CA LYS A 120 -21.09 -0.62 -1.05
C LYS A 120 -20.96 0.50 -2.07
N LEU A 121 -19.91 0.48 -2.89
CA LEU A 121 -19.73 1.52 -3.90
C LEU A 121 -20.91 1.54 -4.88
N THR A 122 -21.33 2.74 -5.22
CA THR A 122 -22.33 3.02 -6.25
C THR A 122 -21.67 3.72 -7.45
N ARG A 123 -22.38 3.81 -8.55
CA ARG A 123 -21.90 4.55 -9.72
C ARG A 123 -21.86 6.04 -9.49
#